data_e43ab95cd0e39876f09735e6b0590c45
#
_entry.id   e43ab95cd0e39876f09735e6b0590c45
#
_cell.length_a   1.000
_cell.length_b   1.000
_cell.length_c   1.000
_cell.angle_alpha   90.00
_cell.angle_beta   90.00
_cell.angle_gamma   90.00
#
_symmetry.space_group_name_H-M   'P 1'
#
loop_
_entity.id
_entity.type
_entity.pdbx_description
1 polymer ?
#
loop_
_entity_poly.entity_id
_entity_poly.type
_entity_poly.pdbx_seq_one_letter_code
_entity_poly.pdbx_strand_id
1 'polypeptide(L)' 'MNGNTKKNLYEVTIADVPLKLLSEHSEKLVQEMVELVDANVSKALENQKTPSIQNAALLAALNIAEDYILLK' A
#
# COMPACT_ATOMS: atom_id res chain seq x y z
N MET A 1 30.02 0.15 -3.05
CA MET A 1 29.51 -0.31 -2.76
C MET A 1 28.40 -0.40 -2.49
N ASN A 2 28.01 -0.32 -2.53
CA ASN A 2 27.04 -0.38 -2.25
C ASN A 2 26.37 -1.37 -1.77
N GLY A 3 26.66 -1.98 -1.83
CA GLY A 3 26.14 -3.14 -1.18
C GLY A 3 25.78 -2.98 0.26
N ASN A 4 25.77 -1.78 0.72
CA ASN A 4 25.48 -1.49 2.11
C ASN A 4 24.02 -1.15 2.34
N THR A 5 23.24 -1.16 1.30
CA THR A 5 21.82 -0.90 1.46
C THR A 5 21.16 -2.10 2.11
N LYS A 6 20.67 -1.91 3.31
CA LYS A 6 20.03 -2.99 4.04
C LYS A 6 18.54 -2.90 3.85
N LYS A 7 17.94 -4.02 3.47
CA LYS A 7 16.50 -4.14 3.38
C LYS A 7 16.01 -4.83 4.63
N ASN A 8 15.01 -4.24 5.23
CA ASN A 8 14.34 -4.80 6.39
C ASN A 8 13.07 -5.49 5.96
N LEU A 9 12.76 -6.57 6.63
CA LEU A 9 11.51 -7.28 6.39
C LEU A 9 10.45 -6.74 7.31
N TYR A 10 9.37 -6.24 6.74
CA TYR A 10 8.23 -5.74 7.48
C TYR A 10 7.04 -6.64 7.26
N GLU A 11 6.36 -6.97 8.34
CA GLU A 11 5.10 -7.68 8.24
C GLU A 11 3.99 -6.66 8.42
N VAL A 12 3.17 -6.50 7.40
CA VAL A 12 2.13 -5.49 7.38
C VAL A 12 0.81 -6.13 7.00
N THR A 13 -0.27 -5.41 7.30
CA THR A 13 -1.61 -5.88 6.96
C THR A 13 -2.33 -4.77 6.21
N ILE A 14 -2.86 -5.10 5.05
CA ILE A 14 -3.60 -4.14 4.23
C ILE A 14 -4.97 -4.76 3.94
N ALA A 15 -6.04 -4.08 4.39
CA ALA A 15 -7.41 -4.56 4.21
C ALA A 15 -7.52 -6.02 4.69
N ASP A 16 -6.95 -6.29 5.85
CA ASP A 16 -6.96 -7.61 6.50
C ASP A 16 -6.14 -8.66 5.77
N VAL A 17 -5.37 -8.27 4.75
CA VAL A 17 -4.49 -9.20 4.04
C VAL A 17 -3.07 -9.03 4.58
N PRO A 18 -2.50 -10.08 5.18
CA PRO A 18 -1.12 -9.97 5.69
C PRO A 18 -0.12 -10.07 4.54
N LEU A 19 0.87 -9.21 4.60
CA LEU A 19 1.90 -9.12 3.58
C LEU A 19 3.27 -9.00 4.23
N LYS A 20 4.28 -9.49 3.53
CA LYS A 20 5.67 -9.29 3.91
C LYS A 20 6.31 -8.36 2.89
N LEU A 21 6.97 -7.33 3.39
CA LEU A 21 7.53 -6.30 2.55
C LEU A 21 9.00 -6.10 2.87
N LEU A 22 9.84 -6.20 1.85
CA LEU A 22 11.26 -5.85 1.99
C LEU A 22 11.42 -4.40 1.57
N SER A 23 12.02 -3.60 2.43
CA SER A 23 12.16 -2.19 2.14
C SER A 23 13.41 -1.63 2.81
N GLU A 24 14.04 -0.67 2.13
CA GLU A 24 15.16 0.09 2.68
C GLU A 24 14.69 1.28 3.50
N HIS A 25 13.41 1.59 3.41
CA HIS A 25 12.88 2.76 4.09
C HIS A 25 12.71 2.50 5.58
N SER A 26 12.60 3.59 6.34
CA SER A 26 12.39 3.49 7.77
C SER A 26 11.04 2.88 8.08
N GLU A 27 10.93 2.36 9.29
CA GLU A 27 9.66 1.80 9.75
C GLU A 27 8.54 2.83 9.70
N LYS A 28 8.86 4.07 10.07
CA LYS A 28 7.87 5.13 10.05
C LYS A 28 7.33 5.38 8.64
N LEU A 29 8.23 5.43 7.67
CA LEU A 29 7.80 5.65 6.29
C LEU A 29 6.99 4.48 5.77
N VAL A 30 7.43 3.26 6.07
CA VAL A 30 6.70 2.07 5.65
C VAL A 30 5.30 2.07 6.26
N GLN A 31 5.20 2.45 7.53
CA GLN A 31 3.90 2.51 8.19
C GLN A 31 2.97 3.52 7.51
N GLU A 32 3.51 4.69 7.14
CA GLU A 32 2.72 5.68 6.44
C GLU A 32 2.25 5.18 5.08
N MET A 33 3.14 4.48 4.38
CA MET A 33 2.78 3.90 3.08
C MET A 33 1.66 2.88 3.22
N VAL A 34 1.78 2.02 4.22
CA VAL A 34 0.80 0.98 4.47
C VAL A 34 -0.56 1.59 4.83
N GLU A 35 -0.55 2.62 5.68
CA GLU A 35 -1.80 3.26 6.07
C GLU A 35 -2.49 3.90 4.88
N LEU A 36 -1.73 4.51 4.00
CA LEU A 36 -2.30 5.14 2.81
C LEU A 36 -2.95 4.11 1.91
N VAL A 37 -2.25 3.01 1.65
CA VAL A 37 -2.79 1.96 0.80
C VAL A 37 -3.98 1.28 1.46
N ASP A 38 -3.88 1.00 2.75
CA ASP A 38 -4.95 0.36 3.49
C ASP A 38 -6.24 1.19 3.41
N ALA A 39 -6.12 2.50 3.61
CA ALA A 39 -7.28 3.37 3.56
C ALA A 39 -7.93 3.36 2.18
N ASN A 40 -7.11 3.40 1.12
CA ASN A 40 -7.63 3.40 -0.23
C ASN A 40 -8.28 2.07 -0.61
N VAL A 41 -7.66 0.96 -0.22
CA VAL A 41 -8.21 -0.36 -0.54
C VAL A 41 -9.50 -0.59 0.24
N SER A 42 -9.52 -0.22 1.51
CA SER A 42 -10.72 -0.41 2.35
C SER A 42 -11.88 0.39 1.81
N LYS A 43 -11.61 1.62 1.37
CA LYS A 43 -12.65 2.47 0.80
C LYS A 43 -13.19 1.86 -0.49
N ALA A 44 -12.30 1.35 -1.33
CA ALA A 44 -12.71 0.73 -2.58
C ALA A 44 -13.58 -0.51 -2.33
N LEU A 45 -13.23 -1.28 -1.29
CA LEU A 45 -14.03 -2.46 -0.93
C LEU A 45 -15.45 -2.06 -0.51
N GLU A 46 -15.58 -0.99 0.27
CA GLU A 46 -16.87 -0.55 0.74
C GLU A 46 -17.79 -0.12 -0.38
N ASN A 47 -17.22 0.34 -1.49
CA ASN A 47 -18.00 0.86 -2.60
C ASN A 47 -18.39 -0.19 -3.63
N GLN A 48 -18.03 -1.44 -3.41
CA GLN A 48 -18.35 -2.51 -4.34
C GLN A 48 -19.59 -3.27 -3.87
N LYS A 49 -20.47 -3.58 -4.80
CA LYS A 49 -21.63 -4.41 -4.49
C LYS A 49 -21.18 -5.82 -4.12
N THR A 50 -20.24 -6.36 -4.87
CA THR A 50 -19.66 -7.66 -4.60
C THR A 50 -18.18 -7.43 -4.32
N PRO A 51 -17.81 -7.33 -3.04
CA PRO A 51 -16.43 -6.96 -2.72
C PRO A 51 -15.42 -7.97 -3.25
N SER A 52 -14.38 -7.45 -3.88
CA SER A 52 -13.27 -8.23 -4.38
C SER A 52 -12.00 -7.50 -4.01
N ILE A 53 -11.15 -8.15 -3.24
CA ILE A 53 -9.89 -7.53 -2.82
C ILE A 53 -9.02 -7.20 -4.02
N GLN A 54 -9.03 -8.06 -5.03
CA GLN A 54 -8.25 -7.84 -6.22
C GLN A 54 -8.69 -6.57 -6.96
N ASN A 55 -10.00 -6.43 -7.17
CA ASN A 55 -10.52 -5.23 -7.82
C ASN A 55 -10.29 -4.00 -6.97
N ALA A 56 -10.46 -4.13 -5.66
CA ALA A 56 -10.26 -3.00 -4.76
C ALA A 56 -8.81 -2.52 -4.80
N ALA A 57 -7.87 -3.47 -4.87
CA ALA A 57 -6.46 -3.12 -4.94
C ALA A 57 -6.15 -2.35 -6.21
N LEU A 58 -6.73 -2.77 -7.34
CA LEU A 58 -6.50 -2.08 -8.61
C LEU A 58 -7.12 -0.68 -8.60
N LEU A 59 -8.32 -0.54 -8.05
CA LEU A 59 -8.96 0.76 -7.93
C LEU A 59 -8.18 1.68 -7.01
N ALA A 60 -7.66 1.13 -5.90
CA ALA A 60 -6.85 1.91 -4.98
C ALA A 60 -5.58 2.39 -5.66
N ALA A 61 -4.96 1.53 -6.46
CA ALA A 61 -3.75 1.89 -7.18
C ALA A 61 -4.03 3.04 -8.15
N LEU A 62 -5.17 3.01 -8.82
CA LEU A 62 -5.56 4.09 -9.72
C LEU A 62 -5.77 5.40 -8.98
N ASN A 63 -6.42 5.35 -7.82
CA ASN A 63 -6.65 6.54 -7.03
C ASN A 63 -5.34 7.15 -6.55
N ILE A 64 -4.41 6.31 -6.10
CA ILE A 64 -3.11 6.78 -5.64
C ILE A 64 -2.33 7.38 -6.80
N ALA A 65 -2.39 6.74 -7.95
CA ALA A 65 -1.71 7.26 -9.15
C ALA A 65 -2.29 8.61 -9.55
N GLU A 66 -3.61 8.76 -9.46
CA GLU A 66 -4.25 10.02 -9.79
C GLU A 66 -3.75 11.13 -8.87
N ASP A 67 -3.73 10.85 -7.56
CA ASP A 67 -3.24 11.82 -6.59
C ASP A 67 -1.78 12.20 -6.89
N TYR A 68 -0.97 11.20 -7.19
CA TYR A 68 0.44 11.43 -7.48
C TYR A 68 0.59 12.35 -8.70
N ILE A 69 -0.17 12.09 -9.75
CA ILE A 69 -0.09 12.88 -10.97
C ILE A 69 -0.57 14.32 -10.75
N LEU A 70 -1.67 14.45 -10.01
CA LEU A 70 -2.25 15.78 -9.79
C LEU A 70 -1.42 16.63 -8.86
N LEU A 71 -0.60 16.01 -8.00
CA LEU A 71 0.26 16.78 -7.09
C LEU A 71 1.56 17.24 -7.73
N LYS A 72 1.82 16.81 -8.94
CA LYS A 72 3.05 17.22 -9.62
C LYS A 72 3.02 18.66 -10.13
#